data_cb6d238984aebe1f2c731f5ce42c71e2
#
_entry.id   cb6d238984aebe1f2c731f5ce42c71e2
#
_cell.length_a   1.000
_cell.length_b   1.000
_cell.length_c   1.000
_cell.angle_alpha   90.00
_cell.angle_beta   90.00
_cell.angle_gamma   90.00
#
_symmetry.space_group_name_H-M   'P 1'
#
loop_
_entity.id
_entity.type
_entity.pdbx_description
1 polymer ?
#
loop_
_entity_poly.entity_id
_entity_poly.type
_entity_poly.pdbx_seq_one_letter_code
_entity_poly.pdbx_strand_id
1 'polypeptide(L)'
;MGQHTVNIVYPIDGEKFPKTDPAPGFKSAYFTASFSVTCSGGSHSVKWGFDGRSLGRASFYDEFSAQFTWKLPKGNHTFWVQSDCGENKVQFVIG
;
A
#
# COMPACT_ATOMS: atom_id res chain seq x y z
N MET A 1 -15.05 -3.82 -22.57
CA MET A 1 -13.80 -4.45 -22.14
C MET A 1 -13.46 -4.03 -20.73
N GLY A 2 -13.08 -4.97 -19.91
CA GLY A 2 -12.65 -4.68 -18.57
C GLY A 2 -11.29 -4.02 -18.53
N GLN A 3 -11.09 -3.19 -17.52
CA GLN A 3 -9.78 -2.62 -17.21
C GLN A 3 -9.25 -3.28 -15.95
N HIS A 4 -7.96 -3.55 -15.96
CA HIS A 4 -7.28 -4.15 -14.81
C HIS A 4 -6.15 -3.20 -14.42
N THR A 5 -6.29 -2.55 -13.27
CA THR A 5 -5.32 -1.59 -12.79
C THR A 5 -5.14 -1.75 -11.29
N VAL A 6 -3.89 -1.85 -10.87
CA VAL A 6 -3.53 -1.77 -9.45
C VAL A 6 -2.69 -0.51 -9.30
N ASN A 7 -3.25 0.51 -8.66
CA ASN A 7 -2.63 1.81 -8.55
C ASN A 7 -2.35 2.13 -7.09
N ILE A 8 -1.09 2.41 -6.77
CA ILE A 8 -0.70 2.90 -5.46
C ILE A 8 -0.62 4.42 -5.55
N VAL A 9 -1.60 5.08 -4.93
CA VAL A 9 -1.70 6.54 -4.96
C VAL A 9 -0.64 7.18 -4.09
N TYR A 10 -0.35 6.58 -2.94
CA TYR A 10 0.59 7.09 -1.96
C TYR A 10 1.13 5.92 -1.13
N PRO A 11 2.42 5.77 -0.93
CA PRO A 11 3.51 6.68 -1.33
C PRO A 11 3.84 6.58 -2.81
N ILE A 12 4.61 7.55 -3.30
CA ILE A 12 5.18 7.52 -4.63
C ILE A 12 6.51 6.78 -4.58
N ASP A 13 6.78 5.96 -5.58
CA ASP A 13 8.02 5.18 -5.63
C ASP A 13 9.25 6.08 -5.52
N GLY A 14 10.16 5.70 -4.63
CA GLY A 14 11.39 6.45 -4.38
C GLY A 14 11.25 7.63 -3.44
N GLU A 15 10.08 7.85 -2.87
CA GLU A 15 9.84 9.02 -2.02
C GLU A 15 10.47 8.88 -0.63
N LYS A 16 10.88 10.02 -0.07
CA LYS A 16 11.43 10.11 1.28
C LYS A 16 10.50 10.93 2.17
N PHE A 17 10.29 10.46 3.38
CA PHE A 17 9.34 11.06 4.31
C PHE A 17 10.01 11.52 5.59
N PRO A 18 10.74 12.64 5.57
CA PRO A 18 11.33 13.15 6.82
C PRO A 18 10.28 13.59 7.84
N LYS A 19 9.10 13.97 7.37
CA LYS A 19 7.99 14.40 8.24
C LYS A 19 7.34 13.25 9.00
N THR A 20 7.62 12.01 8.62
CA THR A 20 7.08 10.83 9.30
C THR A 20 8.08 10.20 10.24
N ASP A 21 9.21 10.89 10.51
CA ASP A 21 10.18 10.42 11.48
C ASP A 21 9.52 10.23 12.84
N PRO A 22 9.83 9.15 13.54
CA PRO A 22 9.35 8.99 14.89
C PRO A 22 9.79 10.14 15.78
N ALA A 23 8.94 10.52 16.73
CA ALA A 23 9.32 11.49 17.75
C ALA A 23 10.53 10.98 18.55
N PRO A 24 11.34 11.88 19.14
CA PRO A 24 12.47 11.44 19.97
C PRO A 24 12.02 10.43 21.02
N GLY A 25 12.77 9.33 21.12
CA GLY A 25 12.45 8.24 22.05
C GLY A 25 11.57 7.15 21.48
N PHE A 26 11.00 7.32 20.29
CA PHE A 26 10.19 6.31 19.62
C PHE A 26 10.95 5.67 18.46
N LYS A 27 10.69 4.39 18.20
CA LYS A 27 11.38 3.64 17.15
C LYS A 27 10.58 3.57 15.86
N SER A 28 9.32 3.96 15.88
CA SER A 28 8.46 3.85 14.70
C SER A 28 7.40 4.94 14.70
N ALA A 29 6.87 5.21 13.50
CA ALA A 29 5.81 6.19 13.30
C ALA A 29 4.68 5.55 12.52
N TYR A 30 3.49 6.11 12.64
CA TYR A 30 2.36 5.68 11.82
C TYR A 30 2.51 6.24 10.41
N PHE A 31 2.33 5.38 9.44
CA PHE A 31 2.39 5.72 8.04
C PHE A 31 1.09 5.27 7.35
N THR A 32 0.51 6.14 6.54
CA THR A 32 -0.73 5.84 5.81
C THR A 32 -0.44 5.70 4.33
N ALA A 33 -0.83 4.56 3.76
CA ALA A 33 -0.76 4.32 2.33
C ALA A 33 -2.16 4.38 1.73
N SER A 34 -2.27 4.80 0.47
CA SER A 34 -3.53 4.82 -0.27
C SER A 34 -3.35 4.09 -1.58
N PHE A 35 -4.35 3.31 -1.95
CA PHE A 35 -4.30 2.56 -3.19
C PHE A 35 -5.69 2.37 -3.77
N SER A 36 -5.75 2.03 -5.06
CA SER A 36 -6.99 1.65 -5.72
C SER A 36 -6.75 0.50 -6.67
N VAL A 37 -7.73 -0.36 -6.80
CA VAL A 37 -7.71 -1.50 -7.72
C VAL A 37 -8.96 -1.42 -8.58
N THR A 38 -8.80 -1.54 -9.89
CA THR A 38 -9.90 -1.63 -10.84
C THR A 38 -9.78 -2.97 -11.54
N CYS A 39 -10.83 -3.76 -11.47
CA CYS A 39 -10.84 -5.10 -12.06
C CYS A 39 -12.28 -5.52 -12.33
N SER A 40 -12.72 -5.39 -13.57
CA SER A 40 -14.08 -5.74 -13.95
C SER A 40 -14.23 -7.24 -14.14
N GLY A 41 -15.47 -7.72 -14.15
CA GLY A 41 -15.79 -9.11 -14.49
C GLY A 41 -16.03 -10.01 -13.29
N GLY A 42 -16.71 -9.54 -12.26
CA GLY A 42 -17.15 -10.37 -11.15
C GLY A 42 -16.44 -10.09 -9.85
N SER A 43 -16.39 -11.09 -8.98
CA SER A 43 -15.78 -10.95 -7.65
C SER A 43 -14.28 -11.17 -7.74
N HIS A 44 -13.55 -10.29 -7.08
CA HIS A 44 -12.08 -10.33 -7.04
C HIS A 44 -11.59 -10.19 -5.60
N SER A 45 -10.33 -10.54 -5.39
CA SER A 45 -9.69 -10.38 -4.11
C SER A 45 -8.48 -9.47 -4.23
N VAL A 46 -8.15 -8.79 -3.14
CA VAL A 46 -6.98 -7.93 -3.03
C VAL A 46 -6.36 -8.11 -1.65
N LYS A 47 -5.05 -8.07 -1.60
CA LYS A 47 -4.31 -8.04 -0.35
C LYS A 47 -3.19 -7.01 -0.46
N TRP A 48 -2.75 -6.51 0.68
CA TRP A 48 -1.73 -5.47 0.71
C TRP A 48 -0.91 -5.59 1.99
N GLY A 49 0.24 -4.92 1.98
CA GLY A 49 1.09 -4.93 3.16
C GLY A 49 2.37 -4.16 2.95
N PHE A 50 3.22 -4.24 3.95
CA PHE A 50 4.54 -3.63 3.96
C PHE A 50 5.60 -4.70 4.16
N ASP A 51 6.72 -4.56 3.46
CA ASP A 51 7.96 -5.32 3.70
C ASP A 51 7.77 -6.84 3.68
N GLY A 52 6.97 -7.34 2.74
CA GLY A 52 6.73 -8.76 2.60
C GLY A 52 5.67 -9.34 3.53
N ARG A 53 5.03 -8.52 4.34
CA ARG A 53 3.93 -8.94 5.22
C ARG A 53 2.59 -8.61 4.60
N SER A 54 1.67 -9.57 4.62
CA SER A 54 0.28 -9.33 4.25
C SER A 54 -0.44 -8.81 5.48
N LEU A 55 -0.87 -7.54 5.43
CA LEU A 55 -1.45 -6.86 6.59
C LEU A 55 -2.94 -6.58 6.43
N GLY A 56 -3.48 -6.77 5.23
CA GLY A 56 -4.90 -6.61 4.99
C GLY A 56 -5.34 -7.33 3.72
N ARG A 57 -6.62 -7.61 3.63
CA ARG A 57 -7.22 -8.23 2.45
C ARG A 57 -8.70 -7.89 2.39
N ALA A 58 -9.25 -7.92 1.17
CA ALA A 58 -10.66 -7.66 0.95
C ALA A 58 -11.13 -8.35 -0.32
N SER A 59 -12.44 -8.50 -0.44
CA SER A 59 -13.09 -8.90 -1.67
C SER A 59 -13.85 -7.71 -2.23
N PHE A 60 -13.91 -7.60 -3.56
CA PHE A 60 -14.55 -6.46 -4.19
C PHE A 60 -15.13 -6.82 -5.55
N TYR A 61 -16.00 -5.95 -6.05
CA TYR A 61 -16.52 -5.98 -7.41
C TYR A 61 -16.12 -4.69 -8.11
N ASP A 62 -15.62 -4.80 -9.34
CA ASP A 62 -15.26 -3.71 -10.23
C ASP A 62 -14.13 -2.82 -9.73
N GLU A 63 -14.25 -2.23 -8.55
CA GLU A 63 -13.19 -1.37 -8.01
C GLU A 63 -13.15 -1.43 -6.50
N PHE A 64 -11.99 -1.12 -5.97
CA PHE A 64 -11.75 -1.06 -4.53
C PHE A 64 -10.71 0.02 -4.26
N SER A 65 -10.99 0.87 -3.29
CA SER A 65 -10.04 1.89 -2.84
C SER A 65 -9.98 1.87 -1.33
N ALA A 66 -8.79 2.04 -0.79
CA ALA A 66 -8.62 2.03 0.65
C ALA A 66 -7.40 2.85 1.05
N GLN A 67 -7.42 3.26 2.31
CA GLN A 67 -6.26 3.79 3.01
C GLN A 67 -5.89 2.82 4.11
N PHE A 68 -4.60 2.60 4.29
CA PHE A 68 -4.11 1.66 5.27
C PHE A 68 -3.01 2.31 6.09
N THR A 69 -3.19 2.32 7.41
CA THR A 69 -2.23 2.91 8.35
C THR A 69 -1.52 1.81 9.12
N TRP A 70 -0.22 1.87 9.14
CA TRP A 70 0.60 0.90 9.86
C TRP A 70 1.79 1.58 10.52
N LYS A 71 2.25 1.00 11.60
CA LYS A 71 3.39 1.54 12.35
C LYS A 71 4.68 1.02 11.75
N LEU A 72 5.52 1.94 11.25
CA LEU A 72 6.76 1.60 10.58
C LEU A 72 7.94 2.27 11.25
N PRO A 73 9.08 1.57 11.41
CA PRO A 73 10.32 2.18 11.89
C PRO A 73 10.97 3.01 10.78
N LYS A 74 11.99 3.78 11.16
CA LYS A 74 12.85 4.44 10.18
C LYS A 74 13.51 3.40 9.27
N GLY A 75 13.75 3.77 8.03
CA GLY A 75 14.47 2.94 7.09
C GLY A 75 13.74 2.79 5.77
N ASN A 76 14.21 1.83 4.98
CA ASN A 76 13.64 1.52 3.68
C ASN A 76 12.45 0.60 3.83
N HIS A 77 11.38 0.90 3.09
CA HIS A 77 10.17 0.11 3.13
C HIS A 77 9.61 -0.10 1.73
N THR A 78 8.82 -1.15 1.58
CA THR A 78 8.08 -1.43 0.35
C THR A 78 6.61 -1.58 0.71
N PHE A 79 5.75 -0.80 0.07
CA PHE A 79 4.31 -1.02 0.13
C PHE A 79 3.88 -1.75 -1.13
N TRP A 80 3.12 -2.82 -0.97
CA TRP A 80 2.70 -3.64 -2.09
C TRP A 80 1.19 -3.91 -2.03
N VAL A 81 0.60 -4.05 -3.21
CA VAL A 81 -0.81 -4.42 -3.37
C VAL A 81 -0.86 -5.54 -4.42
N GLN A 82 -1.52 -6.61 -4.09
CA GLN A 82 -1.66 -7.77 -4.97
C GLN A 82 -3.11 -8.16 -5.10
N SER A 83 -3.57 -8.30 -6.33
CA SER A 83 -4.92 -8.77 -6.66
C SER A 83 -4.81 -9.94 -7.63
N ASP A 84 -5.88 -10.68 -7.79
CA ASP A 84 -5.98 -11.70 -8.84
C ASP A 84 -5.94 -11.08 -10.25
N CYS A 85 -6.05 -9.76 -10.35
CA CYS A 85 -6.01 -9.01 -11.61
C CYS A 85 -4.66 -8.38 -11.88
N GLY A 86 -3.75 -8.38 -10.94
CA GLY A 86 -2.44 -7.76 -11.08
C GLY A 86 -1.86 -7.35 -9.75
N GLU A 87 -0.67 -6.75 -9.81
CA GLU A 87 0.02 -6.32 -8.60
C GLU A 87 0.82 -5.06 -8.87
N ASN A 88 1.14 -4.34 -7.79
CA ASN A 88 2.01 -3.18 -7.85
C ASN A 88 2.74 -3.04 -6.52
N LYS A 89 3.88 -2.37 -6.57
CA LYS A 89 4.65 -2.08 -5.35
C LYS A 89 5.42 -0.79 -5.55
N VAL A 90 5.67 -0.11 -4.43
CA VAL A 90 6.50 1.09 -4.41
C VAL A 90 7.48 0.99 -3.25
N GLN A 91 8.65 1.57 -3.43
CA GLN A 91 9.67 1.66 -2.40
C GLN A 91 9.76 3.09 -1.89
N PHE A 92 9.94 3.24 -0.59
CA PHE A 92 10.02 4.55 0.04
C PHE A 92 10.90 4.48 1.29
N VAL A 93 11.25 5.64 1.81
CA VAL A 93 12.14 5.76 2.96
C VAL A 93 11.48 6.63 4.01
N ILE A 94 11.51 6.19 5.26
CA ILE A 94 11.08 6.96 6.42
C ILE A 94 12.32 7.40 7.20
N GLY A 95 12.41 8.68 7.44
CA GLY A 95 13.46 9.25 8.22
C GLY A 95 14.64 9.71 7.46
#